data_25d453f73dbfffda110db4b2c0882d16
#
_entry.id   25d453f73dbfffda110db4b2c0882d16
#
_cell.length_a   1.000
_cell.length_b   1.000
_cell.length_c   1.000
_cell.angle_alpha   90.00
_cell.angle_beta   90.00
_cell.angle_gamma   90.00
#
_symmetry.space_group_name_H-M   'P 1'
#
loop_
_entity.id
_entity.type
_entity.pdbx_description
1 polymer ?
#
loop_
_entity_poly.entity_id
_entity_poly.type
_entity_poly.pdbx_seq_one_letter_code
_entity_poly.pdbx_strand_id
1 'polypeptide(L)'
;MKTLIYTLIAIYLVLPREFIQAQIIDQTPFELASDNRVYLKCKVNNSDTLRFLFDTGATDMIMNPNSPRSTYSIQFDSQVTNNGATGTNLIQASSDNELQLGNMQIKRLRFLSIPYPPNFWDGVIGLSFISQYPLKLDYDTKTLYVYERSSFIPPKNAIALKIEYALGVPLVPIQVKVNNRIFNMKVEIDTGSDRVLDMNTPFVRQNDLLGTQSPFAISRITSSDSNAGELQNVFFDEVRLGNMNFYKIPGAFSTVTEYKPVRKWMEYWGIIFFRDLTSLWTCRTDISI
;
A
#
# COMPACT_ATOMS: atom_id res chain seq x y z
N MET A 1 -9.32 -66.53 -47.67
CA MET A 1 -8.68 -65.67 -46.66
C MET A 1 -9.27 -64.27 -46.81
N LYS A 2 -10.13 -63.87 -45.91
CA LYS A 2 -10.69 -62.47 -45.89
C LYS A 2 -9.93 -61.67 -44.86
N THR A 3 -9.21 -60.73 -45.34
CA THR A 3 -8.44 -59.79 -44.47
C THR A 3 -9.37 -58.71 -43.95
N LEU A 4 -9.57 -58.65 -42.63
CA LEU A 4 -10.42 -57.70 -41.94
C LEU A 4 -9.52 -56.44 -41.61
N ILE A 5 -9.80 -55.34 -42.26
CA ILE A 5 -9.11 -54.03 -41.98
C ILE A 5 -9.87 -53.32 -40.85
N TYR A 6 -9.28 -53.20 -39.66
CA TYR A 6 -9.79 -52.38 -38.56
C TYR A 6 -9.33 -50.97 -38.74
N THR A 7 -10.28 -50.07 -39.05
CA THR A 7 -10.03 -48.63 -39.07
C THR A 7 -10.19 -48.07 -37.63
N LEU A 8 -9.10 -47.73 -36.99
CA LEU A 8 -9.10 -47.03 -35.70
C LEU A 8 -9.47 -45.55 -35.92
N ILE A 9 -10.69 -45.18 -35.54
CA ILE A 9 -11.12 -43.77 -35.47
C ILE A 9 -10.63 -43.20 -34.14
N ALA A 10 -9.57 -42.39 -34.18
CA ALA A 10 -9.13 -41.63 -33.03
C ALA A 10 -10.05 -40.39 -32.90
N ILE A 11 -10.98 -40.42 -31.95
CA ILE A 11 -11.79 -39.26 -31.57
C ILE A 11 -10.89 -38.33 -30.71
N TYR A 12 -10.37 -37.30 -31.32
CA TYR A 12 -9.77 -36.21 -30.57
C TYR A 12 -10.89 -35.42 -29.87
N LEU A 13 -11.10 -35.68 -28.60
CA LEU A 13 -11.89 -34.81 -27.72
C LEU A 13 -11.11 -33.50 -27.57
N VAL A 14 -11.41 -32.51 -28.39
CA VAL A 14 -11.01 -31.12 -28.18
C VAL A 14 -11.88 -30.62 -27.04
N LEU A 15 -11.40 -30.82 -25.80
CA LEU A 15 -11.99 -30.13 -24.66
C LEU A 15 -11.80 -28.63 -24.91
N PRO A 16 -12.87 -27.81 -24.82
CA PRO A 16 -12.72 -26.37 -24.91
C PRO A 16 -11.73 -25.96 -23.81
N ARG A 17 -10.62 -25.35 -24.17
CA ARG A 17 -9.81 -24.60 -23.20
C ARG A 17 -10.71 -23.49 -22.71
N GLU A 18 -11.35 -23.71 -21.58
CA GLU A 18 -11.96 -22.62 -20.85
C GLU A 18 -10.84 -21.61 -20.61
N PHE A 19 -10.96 -20.45 -21.21
CA PHE A 19 -10.14 -19.31 -20.86
C PHE A 19 -10.51 -18.99 -19.42
N ILE A 20 -9.64 -19.37 -18.47
CA ILE A 20 -9.80 -19.02 -17.08
C ILE A 20 -9.70 -17.49 -17.05
N GLN A 21 -10.84 -16.84 -17.08
CA GLN A 21 -10.92 -15.40 -16.85
C GLN A 21 -10.80 -15.17 -15.35
N ALA A 22 -9.96 -14.22 -14.94
CA ALA A 22 -9.83 -13.87 -13.54
C ALA A 22 -11.21 -13.51 -12.95
N GLN A 23 -11.65 -14.29 -11.96
CA GLN A 23 -12.95 -14.10 -11.33
C GLN A 23 -12.91 -12.87 -10.42
N ILE A 24 -13.77 -11.89 -10.72
CA ILE A 24 -13.97 -10.73 -9.86
C ILE A 24 -14.93 -11.13 -8.75
N ILE A 25 -14.49 -11.00 -7.49
CA ILE A 25 -15.30 -11.21 -6.28
C ILE A 25 -16.17 -9.98 -6.02
N ASP A 26 -15.56 -8.78 -6.13
CA ASP A 26 -16.22 -7.51 -5.89
C ASP A 26 -15.58 -6.37 -6.71
N GLN A 27 -16.37 -5.33 -6.91
CA GLN A 27 -15.92 -4.07 -7.50
C GLN A 27 -16.56 -2.92 -6.74
N THR A 28 -15.71 -2.08 -6.15
CA THR A 28 -16.14 -0.98 -5.30
C THR A 28 -15.59 0.34 -5.84
N PRO A 29 -16.44 1.35 -6.12
CA PRO A 29 -15.95 2.66 -6.52
C PRO A 29 -15.18 3.32 -5.38
N PHE A 30 -14.13 4.07 -5.72
CA PHE A 30 -13.37 4.86 -4.77
C PHE A 30 -13.38 6.36 -5.11
N GLU A 31 -13.16 7.18 -4.11
CA GLU A 31 -12.87 8.59 -4.25
C GLU A 31 -11.35 8.77 -4.39
N LEU A 32 -10.91 9.42 -5.46
CA LEU A 32 -9.56 9.95 -5.57
C LEU A 32 -9.60 11.42 -5.15
N ALA A 33 -9.06 11.72 -3.98
CA ALA A 33 -9.10 13.06 -3.42
C ALA A 33 -8.04 13.98 -4.05
N SER A 34 -8.11 15.28 -3.74
CA SER A 34 -7.17 16.28 -4.27
C SER A 34 -5.72 16.08 -3.82
N ASP A 35 -5.51 15.35 -2.73
CA ASP A 35 -4.21 14.92 -2.22
C ASP A 35 -3.70 13.62 -2.87
N ASN A 36 -4.40 13.10 -3.89
CA ASN A 36 -4.17 11.86 -4.62
C ASN A 36 -4.33 10.57 -3.80
N ARG A 37 -4.86 10.65 -2.59
CA ARG A 37 -5.19 9.47 -1.78
C ARG A 37 -6.48 8.83 -2.22
N VAL A 38 -6.55 7.51 -2.07
CA VAL A 38 -7.72 6.69 -2.39
C VAL A 38 -8.56 6.48 -1.15
N TYR A 39 -9.84 6.80 -1.24
CA TYR A 39 -10.79 6.60 -0.15
C TYR A 39 -11.94 5.70 -0.57
N LEU A 40 -12.27 4.76 0.32
CA LEU A 40 -13.35 3.79 0.14
C LEU A 40 -14.47 4.05 1.14
N LYS A 41 -15.70 3.86 0.70
CA LYS A 41 -16.86 3.84 1.59
C LYS A 41 -17.08 2.42 2.10
N CYS A 42 -17.11 2.25 3.41
CA CYS A 42 -17.29 0.95 4.04
C CYS A 42 -18.13 1.10 5.34
N LYS A 43 -18.45 -0.04 5.96
CA LYS A 43 -19.04 -0.08 7.31
C LYS A 43 -18.19 -0.99 8.18
N VAL A 44 -18.13 -0.68 9.46
CA VAL A 44 -17.45 -1.50 10.46
C VAL A 44 -18.49 -1.91 11.51
N ASN A 45 -18.64 -3.22 11.71
CA ASN A 45 -19.68 -3.78 12.55
C ASN A 45 -21.07 -3.21 12.16
N ASN A 46 -21.77 -2.56 13.07
CA ASN A 46 -23.09 -1.95 12.83
C ASN A 46 -23.02 -0.43 12.59
N SER A 47 -21.87 0.10 12.12
CA SER A 47 -21.72 1.53 11.89
C SER A 47 -22.56 2.03 10.71
N ASP A 48 -22.78 3.35 10.66
CA ASP A 48 -23.12 4.04 9.43
C ASP A 48 -21.96 3.90 8.39
N THR A 49 -22.18 4.44 7.20
CA THR A 49 -21.14 4.45 6.16
C THR A 49 -20.00 5.38 6.58
N LEU A 50 -18.80 4.83 6.59
CA LEU A 50 -17.54 5.46 6.96
C LEU A 50 -16.67 5.70 5.71
N ARG A 51 -15.78 6.69 5.76
CA ARG A 51 -14.81 7.02 4.72
C ARG A 51 -13.42 6.58 5.18
N PHE A 52 -12.90 5.53 4.55
CA PHE A 52 -11.61 4.93 4.92
C PHE A 52 -10.54 5.20 3.87
N LEU A 53 -9.35 5.56 4.31
CA LEU A 53 -8.14 5.65 3.51
C LEU A 53 -7.66 4.24 3.12
N PHE A 54 -7.32 4.01 1.85
CA PHE A 54 -6.67 2.79 1.39
C PHE A 54 -5.16 2.96 1.50
N ASP A 55 -4.51 2.17 2.37
CA ASP A 55 -3.14 2.43 2.81
C ASP A 55 -2.30 1.14 2.88
N THR A 56 -1.35 1.00 1.95
CA THR A 56 -0.39 -0.12 1.93
C THR A 56 0.76 0.05 2.92
N GLY A 57 0.92 1.23 3.52
CA GLY A 57 1.86 1.50 4.62
C GLY A 57 1.32 1.12 6.00
N ALA A 58 0.02 0.90 6.14
CA ALA A 58 -0.59 0.42 7.38
C ALA A 58 -0.66 -1.11 7.42
N THR A 59 -0.17 -1.73 8.50
CA THR A 59 -0.22 -3.20 8.65
C THR A 59 -1.61 -3.71 9.00
N ASP A 60 -2.36 -2.95 9.77
CA ASP A 60 -3.68 -3.31 10.30
C ASP A 60 -4.77 -2.37 9.80
N MET A 61 -6.02 -2.71 10.10
CA MET A 61 -7.13 -1.77 10.00
C MET A 61 -6.99 -0.71 11.10
N ILE A 62 -7.35 0.53 10.79
CA ILE A 62 -7.29 1.63 11.79
C ILE A 62 -8.66 2.28 11.90
N MET A 63 -9.03 2.64 13.12
CA MET A 63 -10.17 3.51 13.41
C MET A 63 -9.63 4.83 13.95
N ASN A 64 -10.15 5.94 13.43
CA ASN A 64 -9.88 7.27 13.97
C ASN A 64 -10.84 7.61 15.09
N PRO A 65 -10.43 7.56 16.38
CA PRO A 65 -11.34 7.83 17.49
C PRO A 65 -11.84 9.28 17.53
N ASN A 66 -11.17 10.20 16.83
CA ASN A 66 -11.58 11.60 16.76
C ASN A 66 -12.64 11.85 15.68
N SER A 67 -12.92 10.88 14.81
CA SER A 67 -14.00 11.03 13.84
C SER A 67 -15.34 10.96 14.55
N PRO A 68 -16.25 11.92 14.32
CA PRO A 68 -17.57 11.93 14.95
C PRO A 68 -18.43 10.74 14.52
N ARG A 69 -18.08 10.03 13.43
CA ARG A 69 -18.80 8.85 12.92
C ARG A 69 -18.28 7.52 13.43
N SER A 70 -17.03 7.47 13.92
CA SER A 70 -16.34 6.21 14.27
C SER A 70 -16.57 5.75 15.72
N THR A 71 -17.11 6.60 16.58
CA THR A 71 -17.03 6.48 18.06
C THR A 71 -17.80 5.29 18.65
N TYR A 72 -18.73 4.67 17.92
CA TYR A 72 -19.65 3.70 18.52
C TYR A 72 -19.61 2.29 17.93
N SER A 73 -18.74 2.03 16.94
CA SER A 73 -18.75 0.76 16.23
C SER A 73 -17.75 -0.27 16.75
N ILE A 74 -16.75 0.14 17.51
CA ILE A 74 -15.65 -0.71 17.99
C ILE A 74 -15.43 -0.57 19.49
N GLN A 75 -15.23 -1.72 20.16
CA GLN A 75 -14.79 -1.77 21.56
C GLN A 75 -13.31 -2.16 21.58
N PHE A 76 -12.47 -1.33 22.16
CA PHE A 76 -11.05 -1.59 22.32
C PHE A 76 -10.82 -2.36 23.64
N ASP A 77 -10.14 -3.50 23.56
CA ASP A 77 -9.97 -4.48 24.64
C ASP A 77 -8.50 -4.75 25.00
N SER A 78 -7.57 -4.22 24.23
CA SER A 78 -6.14 -4.46 24.39
C SER A 78 -5.30 -3.24 24.01
N GLN A 79 -3.99 -3.31 24.25
CA GLN A 79 -3.01 -2.30 23.84
C GLN A 79 -1.85 -2.95 23.08
N VAL A 80 -1.36 -2.25 22.07
CA VAL A 80 -0.22 -2.69 21.26
C VAL A 80 0.72 -1.52 21.00
N THR A 81 1.99 -1.83 20.70
CA THR A 81 2.94 -0.83 20.23
C THR A 81 2.67 -0.52 18.77
N ASN A 82 2.43 0.74 18.46
CA ASN A 82 2.40 1.27 17.10
C ASN A 82 3.78 1.81 16.72
N ASN A 83 4.19 1.50 15.47
CA ASN A 83 5.42 2.01 14.88
C ASN A 83 5.04 2.94 13.73
N GLY A 84 5.16 4.23 13.94
CA GLY A 84 4.94 5.24 12.91
C GLY A 84 6.23 5.68 12.22
N ALA A 85 6.12 6.55 11.23
CA ALA A 85 7.26 7.05 10.46
C ALA A 85 8.20 7.95 11.28
N THR A 86 7.76 8.47 12.42
CA THR A 86 8.54 9.40 13.25
C THR A 86 8.85 8.87 14.65
N GLY A 87 8.33 7.67 15.02
CA GLY A 87 8.60 7.06 16.33
C GLY A 87 7.65 5.94 16.69
N THR A 88 7.46 5.70 17.99
CA THR A 88 6.59 4.65 18.52
C THR A 88 5.72 5.17 19.65
N ASN A 89 4.50 4.64 19.76
CA ASN A 89 3.60 4.89 20.88
C ASN A 89 2.76 3.64 21.22
N LEU A 90 2.13 3.66 22.39
CA LEU A 90 1.13 2.66 22.77
C LEU A 90 -0.27 3.13 22.33
N ILE A 91 -0.98 2.24 21.67
CA ILE A 91 -2.33 2.50 21.17
C ILE A 91 -3.28 1.37 21.57
N GLN A 92 -4.57 1.67 21.58
CA GLN A 92 -5.61 0.68 21.81
C GLN A 92 -5.83 -0.19 20.56
N ALA A 93 -6.18 -1.45 20.79
CA ALA A 93 -6.54 -2.40 19.74
C ALA A 93 -7.83 -3.12 20.08
N SER A 94 -8.56 -3.53 19.05
CA SER A 94 -9.79 -4.31 19.13
C SER A 94 -9.70 -5.48 18.17
N SER A 95 -10.01 -6.67 18.65
CA SER A 95 -10.06 -7.90 17.85
C SER A 95 -11.49 -8.21 17.41
N ASP A 96 -11.60 -9.12 16.40
CA ASP A 96 -12.86 -9.73 15.98
C ASP A 96 -13.93 -8.74 15.46
N ASN A 97 -13.52 -7.79 14.64
CA ASN A 97 -14.43 -6.87 13.98
C ASN A 97 -14.73 -7.32 12.55
N GLU A 98 -15.86 -6.82 12.01
CA GLU A 98 -16.32 -7.05 10.65
C GLU A 98 -16.22 -5.77 9.83
N LEU A 99 -15.67 -5.88 8.61
CA LEU A 99 -15.68 -4.83 7.59
C LEU A 99 -16.66 -5.24 6.49
N GLN A 100 -17.60 -4.37 6.15
CA GLN A 100 -18.39 -4.45 4.95
C GLN A 100 -17.83 -3.46 3.90
N LEU A 101 -17.31 -3.99 2.79
CA LEU A 101 -16.80 -3.23 1.67
C LEU A 101 -17.47 -3.72 0.39
N GLY A 102 -18.24 -2.84 -0.29
CA GLY A 102 -19.08 -3.26 -1.41
C GLY A 102 -20.06 -4.36 -0.97
N ASN A 103 -20.01 -5.51 -1.66
CA ASN A 103 -20.79 -6.69 -1.33
C ASN A 103 -20.05 -7.68 -0.42
N MET A 104 -18.80 -7.39 -0.08
CA MET A 104 -17.97 -8.27 0.76
C MET A 104 -18.20 -8.01 2.24
N GLN A 105 -18.17 -9.09 3.02
CA GLN A 105 -18.13 -9.07 4.47
C GLN A 105 -16.88 -9.82 4.94
N ILE A 106 -15.96 -9.10 5.57
CA ILE A 106 -14.68 -9.62 6.03
C ILE A 106 -14.69 -9.60 7.56
N LYS A 107 -14.57 -10.78 8.17
CA LYS A 107 -14.66 -10.96 9.63
C LYS A 107 -13.27 -11.14 10.25
N ARG A 108 -13.23 -11.04 11.58
CA ARG A 108 -12.03 -11.27 12.40
C ARG A 108 -10.89 -10.32 12.06
N LEU A 109 -11.22 -9.07 11.75
CA LEU A 109 -10.24 -8.03 11.55
C LEU A 109 -9.87 -7.36 12.87
N ARG A 110 -8.55 -7.16 13.05
CA ARG A 110 -8.04 -6.33 14.14
C ARG A 110 -8.06 -4.88 13.72
N PHE A 111 -8.54 -4.01 14.62
CA PHE A 111 -8.50 -2.56 14.46
C PHE A 111 -7.62 -1.92 15.50
N LEU A 112 -6.84 -0.94 15.09
CA LEU A 112 -6.01 -0.10 15.94
C LEU A 112 -6.65 1.28 16.07
N SER A 113 -6.55 1.90 17.25
CA SER A 113 -7.05 3.25 17.50
C SER A 113 -5.93 4.26 17.31
N ILE A 114 -5.97 5.01 16.23
CA ILE A 114 -4.98 6.08 15.95
C ILE A 114 -5.70 7.41 15.82
N PRO A 115 -5.40 8.41 16.69
CA PRO A 115 -6.09 9.70 16.70
C PRO A 115 -5.56 10.62 15.60
N TYR A 116 -6.20 10.59 14.44
CA TYR A 116 -6.02 11.59 13.39
C TYR A 116 -6.92 12.81 13.62
N PRO A 117 -6.68 13.93 12.95
CA PRO A 117 -7.61 15.06 12.97
C PRO A 117 -9.04 14.65 12.59
N PRO A 118 -10.08 15.19 13.24
CA PRO A 118 -11.45 14.71 13.09
C PRO A 118 -12.04 14.85 11.68
N ASN A 119 -11.48 15.76 10.87
CA ASN A 119 -11.96 16.02 9.51
C ASN A 119 -11.19 15.27 8.41
N PHE A 120 -10.26 14.37 8.77
CA PHE A 120 -9.47 13.62 7.80
C PHE A 120 -10.29 12.44 7.25
N TRP A 121 -10.20 11.31 7.88
CA TRP A 121 -10.86 10.04 7.53
C TRP A 121 -11.39 9.38 8.80
N ASP A 122 -12.34 8.47 8.62
CA ASP A 122 -12.91 7.74 9.74
C ASP A 122 -12.02 6.56 10.17
N GLY A 123 -11.25 6.03 9.21
CA GLY A 123 -10.33 4.93 9.45
C GLY A 123 -9.45 4.64 8.25
N VAL A 124 -8.67 3.55 8.33
CA VAL A 124 -7.72 3.11 7.32
C VAL A 124 -7.92 1.63 7.01
N ILE A 125 -7.92 1.28 5.74
CA ILE A 125 -7.87 -0.09 5.23
C ILE A 125 -6.40 -0.43 4.99
N GLY A 126 -5.82 -1.25 5.87
CA GLY A 126 -4.42 -1.66 5.82
C GLY A 126 -4.20 -3.06 5.24
N LEU A 127 -2.97 -3.52 5.36
CA LEU A 127 -2.49 -4.79 4.77
C LEU A 127 -3.18 -6.03 5.34
N SER A 128 -3.75 -5.97 6.53
CA SER A 128 -4.56 -7.05 7.09
C SER A 128 -5.77 -7.41 6.22
N PHE A 129 -6.28 -6.45 5.41
CA PHE A 129 -7.25 -6.70 4.34
C PHE A 129 -6.55 -6.84 2.97
N ILE A 130 -5.71 -5.86 2.60
CA ILE A 130 -5.12 -5.71 1.27
C ILE A 130 -4.37 -6.99 0.84
N SER A 131 -3.68 -7.66 1.76
CA SER A 131 -2.90 -8.87 1.46
C SER A 131 -3.73 -10.14 1.32
N GLN A 132 -5.03 -10.11 1.62
CA GLN A 132 -5.88 -11.31 1.52
C GLN A 132 -6.27 -11.64 0.08
N TYR A 133 -6.31 -10.64 -0.80
CA TYR A 133 -6.81 -10.77 -2.17
C TYR A 133 -5.85 -10.17 -3.19
N PRO A 134 -5.83 -10.67 -4.45
CA PRO A 134 -5.33 -9.89 -5.56
C PRO A 134 -6.27 -8.71 -5.80
N LEU A 135 -5.71 -7.50 -5.78
CA LEU A 135 -6.46 -6.26 -5.94
C LEU A 135 -5.99 -5.50 -7.16
N LYS A 136 -6.89 -4.76 -7.80
CA LYS A 136 -6.57 -3.75 -8.81
C LYS A 136 -7.21 -2.42 -8.39
N LEU A 137 -6.38 -1.41 -8.18
CA LEU A 137 -6.83 -0.02 -8.17
C LEU A 137 -6.79 0.51 -9.60
N ASP A 138 -7.94 0.72 -10.18
CA ASP A 138 -8.08 1.30 -11.52
C ASP A 138 -8.37 2.79 -11.37
N TYR A 139 -7.36 3.62 -11.63
CA TYR A 139 -7.46 5.06 -11.45
C TYR A 139 -8.28 5.75 -12.55
N ASP A 140 -8.38 5.14 -13.74
CA ASP A 140 -9.16 5.69 -14.84
C ASP A 140 -10.66 5.57 -14.56
N THR A 141 -11.09 4.40 -14.07
CA THR A 141 -12.50 4.14 -13.71
C THR A 141 -12.80 4.44 -12.25
N LYS A 142 -11.78 4.77 -11.44
CA LYS A 142 -11.88 4.97 -9.98
C LYS A 142 -12.58 3.80 -9.28
N THR A 143 -12.13 2.58 -9.60
CA THR A 143 -12.74 1.35 -9.10
C THR A 143 -11.67 0.44 -8.51
N LEU A 144 -11.91 -0.04 -7.29
CA LEU A 144 -11.18 -1.14 -6.67
C LEU A 144 -11.83 -2.45 -7.13
N TYR A 145 -11.07 -3.29 -7.82
CA TYR A 145 -11.47 -4.67 -8.15
C TYR A 145 -10.81 -5.63 -7.19
N VAL A 146 -11.58 -6.57 -6.69
CA VAL A 146 -11.13 -7.67 -5.83
C VAL A 146 -11.27 -8.97 -6.61
N TYR A 147 -10.20 -9.74 -6.69
CA TYR A 147 -10.17 -10.99 -7.46
C TYR A 147 -10.05 -12.22 -6.58
N GLU A 148 -10.62 -13.33 -7.07
CA GLU A 148 -10.37 -14.65 -6.51
C GLU A 148 -8.92 -15.07 -6.79
N ARG A 149 -8.17 -15.40 -5.73
CA ARG A 149 -6.74 -15.72 -5.82
C ARG A 149 -6.44 -16.88 -6.75
N SER A 150 -7.27 -17.93 -6.71
CA SER A 150 -7.07 -19.16 -7.49
C SER A 150 -7.20 -18.96 -9.00
N SER A 151 -7.94 -17.93 -9.43
CA SER A 151 -8.18 -17.61 -10.85
C SER A 151 -7.44 -16.35 -11.32
N PHE A 152 -6.72 -15.65 -10.45
CA PHE A 152 -6.07 -14.40 -10.81
C PHE A 152 -4.89 -14.62 -11.76
N ILE A 153 -4.93 -13.91 -12.89
CA ILE A 153 -3.86 -13.89 -13.89
C ILE A 153 -3.48 -12.42 -14.13
N PRO A 154 -2.22 -12.03 -13.85
CA PRO A 154 -1.76 -10.66 -14.13
C PRO A 154 -1.87 -10.33 -15.62
N PRO A 155 -2.14 -9.07 -15.99
CA PRO A 155 -2.12 -8.65 -17.40
C PRO A 155 -0.75 -8.91 -18.03
N LYS A 156 -0.75 -9.37 -19.30
CA LYS A 156 0.49 -9.71 -20.02
C LYS A 156 1.48 -8.55 -20.17
N ASN A 157 0.97 -7.33 -20.19
CA ASN A 157 1.74 -6.09 -20.31
C ASN A 157 2.01 -5.42 -18.96
N ALA A 158 1.64 -6.04 -17.84
CA ALA A 158 1.95 -5.50 -16.53
C ALA A 158 3.44 -5.58 -16.23
N ILE A 159 3.97 -4.53 -15.60
CA ILE A 159 5.32 -4.52 -15.07
C ILE A 159 5.28 -5.17 -13.70
N ALA A 160 5.93 -6.32 -13.58
CA ALA A 160 6.03 -7.02 -12.31
C ALA A 160 7.19 -6.46 -11.48
N LEU A 161 6.90 -6.09 -10.24
CA LEU A 161 7.90 -5.68 -9.27
C LEU A 161 8.00 -6.73 -8.18
N LYS A 162 9.24 -7.15 -7.86
CA LYS A 162 9.48 -8.03 -6.73
C LYS A 162 9.31 -7.23 -5.44
N ILE A 163 8.39 -7.66 -4.60
CA ILE A 163 8.15 -7.06 -3.28
C ILE A 163 8.85 -7.90 -2.22
N GLU A 164 9.54 -7.22 -1.31
CA GLU A 164 10.04 -7.80 -0.07
C GLU A 164 9.25 -7.18 1.09
N TYR A 165 9.03 -7.95 2.16
CA TYR A 165 8.35 -7.43 3.34
C TYR A 165 9.35 -7.19 4.47
N ALA A 166 9.30 -6.00 5.07
CA ALA A 166 10.02 -5.71 6.30
C ALA A 166 9.10 -4.98 7.28
N LEU A 167 9.08 -5.43 8.54
CA LEU A 167 8.15 -4.93 9.56
C LEU A 167 6.67 -4.99 9.16
N GLY A 168 6.33 -5.89 8.23
CA GLY A 168 4.98 -6.07 7.75
C GLY A 168 4.58 -5.21 6.56
N VAL A 169 5.41 -4.24 6.13
CA VAL A 169 5.12 -3.36 4.98
C VAL A 169 5.87 -3.77 3.71
N PRO A 170 5.31 -3.51 2.50
CA PRO A 170 5.91 -3.91 1.23
C PRO A 170 7.02 -2.95 0.81
N LEU A 171 8.18 -3.52 0.49
CA LEU A 171 9.35 -2.80 -0.02
C LEU A 171 9.65 -3.19 -1.46
N VAL A 172 10.02 -2.20 -2.27
CA VAL A 172 10.52 -2.41 -3.64
C VAL A 172 11.92 -1.81 -3.80
N PRO A 173 12.81 -2.46 -4.56
CA PRO A 173 14.09 -1.90 -4.91
C PRO A 173 13.91 -0.79 -5.95
N ILE A 174 14.58 0.35 -5.73
CA ILE A 174 14.67 1.45 -6.67
C ILE A 174 16.12 1.93 -6.79
N GLN A 175 16.38 2.67 -7.87
CA GLN A 175 17.61 3.43 -8.02
C GLN A 175 17.24 4.91 -8.11
N VAL A 176 17.90 5.75 -7.33
CA VAL A 176 17.66 7.19 -7.31
C VAL A 176 18.96 7.92 -7.63
N LYS A 177 18.90 8.86 -8.56
CA LYS A 177 20.00 9.77 -8.88
C LYS A 177 19.74 11.13 -8.23
N VAL A 178 20.71 11.58 -7.45
CA VAL A 178 20.69 12.88 -6.76
C VAL A 178 22.06 13.54 -6.95
N ASN A 179 22.12 14.72 -7.57
CA ASN A 179 23.37 15.45 -7.80
C ASN A 179 24.48 14.59 -8.42
N ASN A 180 24.18 13.87 -9.49
CA ASN A 180 25.07 12.93 -10.17
C ASN A 180 25.54 11.71 -9.36
N ARG A 181 25.06 11.54 -8.12
CA ARG A 181 25.29 10.35 -7.29
C ARG A 181 24.13 9.39 -7.49
N ILE A 182 24.43 8.10 -7.59
CA ILE A 182 23.43 7.04 -7.77
C ILE A 182 23.33 6.23 -6.47
N PHE A 183 22.09 6.05 -5.99
CA PHE A 183 21.79 5.28 -4.81
C PHE A 183 20.86 4.13 -5.15
N ASN A 184 21.25 2.91 -4.76
CA ASN A 184 20.37 1.75 -4.79
C ASN A 184 19.74 1.60 -3.40
N MET A 185 18.43 1.64 -3.32
CA MET A 185 17.72 1.61 -2.05
C MET A 185 16.43 0.81 -2.16
N LYS A 186 15.87 0.43 -1.04
CA LYS A 186 14.52 -0.13 -0.95
C LYS A 186 13.59 0.91 -0.36
N VAL A 187 12.42 1.03 -0.94
CA VAL A 187 11.41 1.99 -0.49
C VAL A 187 10.11 1.28 -0.23
N GLU A 188 9.37 1.78 0.73
CA GLU A 188 8.02 1.36 1.04
C GLU A 188 7.06 1.85 -0.05
N ILE A 189 6.12 0.99 -0.47
CA ILE A 189 4.97 1.41 -1.27
C ILE A 189 3.87 1.81 -0.30
N ASP A 190 3.61 3.10 -0.22
CA ASP A 190 2.65 3.68 0.72
C ASP A 190 1.58 4.49 -0.04
N THR A 191 0.39 3.88 -0.23
CA THR A 191 -0.74 4.56 -0.86
C THR A 191 -1.49 5.50 0.09
N GLY A 192 -1.18 5.47 1.38
CA GLY A 192 -1.68 6.41 2.38
C GLY A 192 -0.91 7.73 2.42
N SER A 193 0.24 7.80 1.77
CA SER A 193 1.03 9.03 1.64
C SER A 193 0.51 9.94 0.54
N ASP A 194 0.60 11.26 0.73
CA ASP A 194 0.38 12.29 -0.30
C ASP A 194 1.70 12.72 -0.97
N ARG A 195 2.79 12.04 -0.67
CA ARG A 195 4.15 12.38 -1.09
C ARG A 195 4.64 11.40 -2.17
N VAL A 196 5.60 11.86 -2.97
CA VAL A 196 6.12 11.03 -4.06
C VAL A 196 7.27 10.14 -3.60
N LEU A 197 8.31 10.72 -3.00
CA LEU A 197 9.47 9.97 -2.51
C LEU A 197 10.19 10.75 -1.41
N ASP A 198 10.22 10.19 -0.22
CA ASP A 198 10.96 10.77 0.90
C ASP A 198 12.14 9.86 1.29
N MET A 199 13.30 10.46 1.50
CA MET A 199 14.46 9.78 2.07
C MET A 199 14.49 10.01 3.58
N ASN A 200 14.57 8.95 4.36
CA ASN A 200 14.59 9.05 5.81
C ASN A 200 15.88 9.67 6.35
N THR A 201 15.82 10.19 7.56
CA THR A 201 16.94 10.90 8.20
C THR A 201 18.23 10.09 8.31
N PRO A 202 18.21 8.78 8.68
CA PRO A 202 19.44 7.98 8.72
C PRO A 202 20.12 7.92 7.36
N PHE A 203 19.37 7.64 6.28
CA PHE A 203 19.93 7.57 4.93
C PHE A 203 20.48 8.94 4.47
N VAL A 204 19.73 10.00 4.73
CA VAL A 204 20.12 11.38 4.37
C VAL A 204 21.43 11.77 5.05
N ARG A 205 21.57 11.47 6.35
CA ARG A 205 22.79 11.76 7.13
C ARG A 205 23.97 10.90 6.72
N GLN A 206 23.77 9.59 6.56
CA GLN A 206 24.84 8.66 6.18
C GLN A 206 25.45 9.01 4.82
N ASN A 207 24.68 9.62 3.94
CA ASN A 207 25.10 9.99 2.60
C ASN A 207 25.37 11.48 2.42
N ASP A 208 25.40 12.27 3.49
CA ASP A 208 25.66 13.71 3.48
C ASP A 208 24.82 14.46 2.42
N LEU A 209 23.51 14.20 2.39
CA LEU A 209 22.62 14.76 1.38
C LEU A 209 22.13 16.16 1.71
N LEU A 210 22.09 16.54 3.00
CA LEU A 210 21.69 17.89 3.41
C LEU A 210 22.67 18.93 2.88
N GLY A 211 22.13 20.02 2.32
CA GLY A 211 22.94 21.11 1.74
C GLY A 211 23.53 20.80 0.36
N THR A 212 23.35 19.59 -0.19
CA THR A 212 23.83 19.26 -1.53
C THR A 212 23.02 19.93 -2.65
N GLN A 213 21.81 20.35 -2.35
CA GLN A 213 20.97 21.21 -3.21
C GLN A 213 20.07 22.10 -2.34
N SER A 214 19.67 23.24 -2.88
CA SER A 214 18.74 24.13 -2.20
C SER A 214 17.33 23.53 -2.25
N PRO A 215 16.63 23.39 -1.11
CA PRO A 215 15.26 22.93 -1.11
C PRO A 215 14.35 24.00 -1.76
N PHE A 216 13.39 23.56 -2.56
CA PHE A 216 12.38 24.47 -3.12
C PHE A 216 11.27 24.79 -2.12
N ALA A 217 11.11 23.99 -1.07
CA ALA A 217 10.18 24.22 0.03
C ALA A 217 10.61 23.43 1.28
N ILE A 218 10.13 23.88 2.43
CA ILE A 218 10.18 23.13 3.69
C ILE A 218 8.75 22.74 4.04
N SER A 219 8.52 21.47 4.34
CA SER A 219 7.22 20.95 4.77
C SER A 219 7.32 20.21 6.09
N ARG A 220 6.18 20.00 6.74
CA ARG A 220 6.08 19.20 7.96
C ARG A 220 5.26 17.95 7.67
N ILE A 221 5.65 16.84 8.27
CA ILE A 221 4.88 15.60 8.30
C ILE A 221 4.42 15.33 9.72
N THR A 222 3.26 14.69 9.83
CA THR A 222 2.76 14.09 11.07
C THR A 222 2.49 12.62 10.79
N SER A 223 2.98 11.74 11.64
CA SER A 223 2.85 10.30 11.50
C SER A 223 1.80 9.74 12.47
N SER A 224 1.49 8.46 12.30
CA SER A 224 0.57 7.69 13.16
C SER A 224 1.01 7.61 14.64
N ASP A 225 2.27 7.89 14.95
CA ASP A 225 2.81 8.00 16.31
C ASP A 225 2.58 9.38 16.96
N SER A 226 1.89 10.30 16.26
CA SER A 226 1.59 11.68 16.65
C SER A 226 2.81 12.62 16.76
N ASN A 227 3.99 12.18 16.37
CA ASN A 227 5.16 13.03 16.27
C ASN A 227 5.16 13.81 14.95
N ALA A 228 5.82 14.95 14.93
CA ALA A 228 6.00 15.77 13.74
C ALA A 228 7.46 15.77 13.30
N GLY A 229 7.68 15.84 12.01
CA GLY A 229 9.00 15.96 11.41
C GLY A 229 9.06 17.08 10.38
N GLU A 230 10.28 17.50 10.05
CA GLU A 230 10.52 18.46 8.99
C GLU A 230 11.18 17.79 7.79
N LEU A 231 10.83 18.25 6.59
CA LEU A 231 11.28 17.74 5.31
C LEU A 231 11.80 18.88 4.45
N GLN A 232 13.00 18.73 3.90
CA GLN A 232 13.54 19.58 2.85
C GLN A 232 13.12 19.05 1.48
N ASN A 233 12.18 19.72 0.83
CA ASN A 233 11.68 19.29 -0.47
C ASN A 233 12.68 19.67 -1.58
N VAL A 234 13.07 18.68 -2.37
CA VAL A 234 14.08 18.77 -3.41
C VAL A 234 13.61 18.04 -4.67
N PHE A 235 14.33 18.18 -5.78
CA PHE A 235 14.11 17.37 -6.96
C PHE A 235 15.19 16.28 -7.08
N PHE A 236 14.76 15.04 -7.29
CA PHE A 236 15.65 13.96 -7.71
C PHE A 236 15.82 13.98 -9.22
N ASP A 237 17.06 13.82 -9.71
CA ASP A 237 17.36 13.88 -11.14
C ASP A 237 16.64 12.76 -11.91
N GLU A 238 16.69 11.56 -11.35
CA GLU A 238 16.08 10.36 -11.92
C GLU A 238 15.72 9.37 -10.81
N VAL A 239 14.57 8.72 -10.98
CA VAL A 239 14.14 7.57 -10.17
C VAL A 239 13.85 6.43 -11.14
N ARG A 240 14.51 5.28 -10.93
CA ARG A 240 14.29 4.07 -11.70
C ARG A 240 13.59 3.02 -10.84
N LEU A 241 12.45 2.54 -11.31
CA LEU A 241 11.66 1.48 -10.71
C LEU A 241 11.44 0.37 -11.74
N GLY A 242 12.06 -0.79 -11.54
CA GLY A 242 12.07 -1.84 -12.55
C GLY A 242 12.69 -1.36 -13.87
N ASN A 243 11.90 -1.35 -14.94
CA ASN A 243 12.27 -0.83 -16.26
C ASN A 243 11.72 0.58 -16.56
N MET A 244 11.06 1.22 -15.59
CA MET A 244 10.52 2.58 -15.70
C MET A 244 11.52 3.60 -15.17
N ASN A 245 11.69 4.70 -15.90
CA ASN A 245 12.51 5.84 -15.49
C ASN A 245 11.63 7.08 -15.37
N PHE A 246 11.77 7.78 -14.26
CA PHE A 246 11.08 9.02 -13.96
C PHE A 246 12.12 10.12 -13.72
N TYR A 247 11.92 11.30 -14.30
CA TYR A 247 12.88 12.39 -14.26
C TYR A 247 12.33 13.61 -13.52
N LYS A 248 13.22 14.34 -12.83
CA LYS A 248 12.88 15.55 -12.05
C LYS A 248 11.72 15.30 -11.06
N ILE A 249 11.82 14.19 -10.32
CA ILE A 249 10.80 13.78 -9.38
C ILE A 249 10.89 14.63 -8.12
N PRO A 250 9.80 15.29 -7.69
CA PRO A 250 9.77 15.93 -6.39
C PRO A 250 9.87 14.88 -5.28
N GLY A 251 10.72 15.17 -4.32
CA GLY A 251 10.91 14.31 -3.15
C GLY A 251 11.40 15.10 -1.98
N ALA A 252 11.84 14.45 -0.91
CA ALA A 252 12.36 15.16 0.23
C ALA A 252 13.49 14.44 0.96
N PHE A 253 14.32 15.22 1.62
CA PHE A 253 15.24 14.80 2.66
C PHE A 253 14.61 15.03 4.02
N SER A 254 14.43 13.97 4.79
CA SER A 254 13.94 14.07 6.17
C SER A 254 15.03 14.62 7.08
N THR A 255 14.66 15.54 7.98
CA THR A 255 15.52 16.08 9.03
C THR A 255 15.03 15.74 10.43
N VAL A 256 14.12 14.77 10.56
CA VAL A 256 13.57 14.33 11.85
C VAL A 256 14.70 13.93 12.80
N THR A 257 14.81 14.62 13.93
CA THR A 257 15.95 14.47 14.85
C THR A 257 15.79 13.31 15.84
N GLU A 258 14.55 12.98 16.18
CA GLU A 258 14.23 11.93 17.17
C GLU A 258 13.94 10.57 16.56
N TYR A 259 14.31 10.37 15.32
CA TYR A 259 14.16 9.08 14.67
C TYR A 259 14.90 8.00 15.47
N LYS A 260 14.15 7.21 16.23
CA LYS A 260 14.67 5.98 16.87
C LYS A 260 14.44 4.84 15.89
N PRO A 261 15.47 4.36 15.19
CA PRO A 261 15.30 3.24 14.29
C PRO A 261 14.84 2.04 15.10
N VAL A 262 13.61 1.59 14.86
CA VAL A 262 13.04 0.40 15.51
C VAL A 262 13.83 -0.84 15.14
N ARG A 263 14.58 -0.82 14.03
CA ARG A 263 15.55 -1.84 13.60
C ARG A 263 16.58 -1.26 12.62
N LYS A 264 17.76 -1.92 12.56
CA LYS A 264 18.90 -1.64 11.67
C LYS A 264 18.56 -1.57 10.16
N TRP A 265 17.38 -2.07 9.74
CA TRP A 265 16.88 -2.10 8.36
C TRP A 265 16.29 -0.78 7.88
N MET A 266 15.92 0.13 8.78
CA MET A 266 15.29 1.42 8.42
C MET A 266 16.29 2.46 7.90
N GLU A 267 17.56 2.10 7.76
CA GLU A 267 18.60 3.00 7.23
C GLU A 267 18.41 3.34 5.74
N TYR A 268 17.56 2.59 5.01
CA TYR A 268 17.43 2.65 3.55
C TYR A 268 16.01 2.92 3.06
N TRP A 269 15.10 3.40 3.90
CA TRP A 269 13.70 3.55 3.52
C TRP A 269 13.41 4.93 2.94
N GLY A 270 12.65 4.92 1.84
CA GLY A 270 11.88 6.02 1.34
C GLY A 270 10.42 5.58 1.19
N ILE A 271 9.52 6.51 1.08
CA ILE A 271 8.12 6.30 0.75
C ILE A 271 7.97 6.67 -0.71
N ILE A 272 7.36 5.82 -1.53
CA ILE A 272 7.08 6.13 -2.94
C ILE A 272 5.59 5.99 -3.23
N PHE A 273 5.04 6.99 -3.88
CA PHE A 273 3.67 7.00 -4.37
C PHE A 273 3.65 7.09 -5.89
N PHE A 274 2.84 6.24 -6.54
CA PHE A 274 2.74 6.19 -7.98
C PHE A 274 1.53 6.98 -8.48
N ARG A 275 1.73 8.26 -8.81
CA ARG A 275 0.68 9.13 -9.34
C ARG A 275 0.33 8.83 -10.81
N ASP A 276 1.30 8.37 -11.60
CA ASP A 276 1.17 8.27 -13.07
C ASP A 276 0.88 6.84 -13.56
N LEU A 277 0.49 5.93 -12.65
CA LEU A 277 0.05 4.59 -13.04
C LEU A 277 -1.46 4.56 -13.25
N THR A 278 -1.89 4.04 -14.39
CA THR A 278 -3.32 3.85 -14.69
C THR A 278 -3.95 2.78 -13.81
N SER A 279 -3.15 1.86 -13.27
CA SER A 279 -3.61 0.86 -12.29
C SER A 279 -2.46 0.33 -11.45
N LEU A 280 -2.74 0.08 -10.18
CA LEU A 280 -1.87 -0.64 -9.26
C LEU A 280 -2.48 -2.02 -9.01
N TRP A 281 -1.66 -3.06 -9.19
CA TRP A 281 -2.04 -4.43 -8.90
C TRP A 281 -1.27 -4.92 -7.69
N THR A 282 -1.97 -5.54 -6.75
CA THR A 282 -1.34 -6.23 -5.63
C THR A 282 -1.65 -7.72 -5.73
N CYS A 283 -0.64 -8.55 -5.68
CA CYS A 283 -0.81 -9.99 -5.56
C CYS A 283 0.28 -10.50 -4.62
N ARG A 284 -0.12 -11.07 -3.50
CA ARG A 284 0.81 -11.77 -2.62
C ARG A 284 0.98 -13.20 -3.13
N THR A 285 2.12 -13.50 -3.74
CA THR A 285 2.52 -14.87 -4.02
C THR A 285 3.24 -15.41 -2.78
N ASP A 286 2.65 -16.41 -2.15
CA ASP A 286 3.20 -17.30 -1.11
C ASP A 286 4.11 -16.68 -0.04
N ILE A 287 3.53 -16.50 1.13
CA ILE A 287 4.30 -16.55 2.38
C ILE A 287 3.90 -17.85 3.06
N SER A 288 4.77 -18.85 2.99
CA SER A 288 4.82 -19.89 4.02
C SER A 288 5.22 -19.23 5.33
N ILE A 289 4.33 -19.28 6.32
CA ILE A 289 4.61 -18.95 7.72
C ILE A 289 5.47 -20.04 8.32
#